data_9fa5de062af6c35905df180ff99fac1b
#
_entry.id   9fa5de062af6c35905df180ff99fac1b
#
_cell.length_a   1.000
_cell.length_b   1.000
_cell.length_c   1.000
_cell.angle_alpha   90.00
_cell.angle_beta   90.00
_cell.angle_gamma   90.00
#
_symmetry.space_group_name_H-M   'P 1'
#
loop_
_entity.id
_entity.type
_entity.pdbx_description
1 polymer ?
#
loop_
_entity_poly.entity_id
_entity_poly.type
_entity_poly.pdbx_seq_one_letter_code
_entity_poly.pdbx_strand_id
1 'polypeptide(L)'
;MGAGESCGMRIVNTKELTPLKWASPKGKFAGEGIEISEALGRQPRSTDLRERHPFDVEILRIPPGKAPYPYHSHSAQWEFYHVISGHGAVRHDEGTTALREGDACIFEPGQAHQFFNDGSEDMVLYVVADNPIGEAWYYPDSRKWGVPIPERQNIRSEPLDYFDGEE
;
A
#
# COMPACT_ATOMS: atom_id res chain seq x y z
N MET A 1 8.94 -28.36 27.11
CA MET A 1 8.11 -27.31 27.71
C MET A 1 8.76 -26.00 27.32
N GLY A 2 8.36 -25.44 26.19
CA GLY A 2 8.83 -24.15 25.72
C GLY A 2 8.15 -23.06 26.54
N ALA A 3 8.94 -22.20 27.16
CA ALA A 3 8.46 -20.99 27.80
C ALA A 3 7.72 -20.15 26.75
N GLY A 4 6.42 -20.01 26.90
CA GLY A 4 5.63 -19.08 26.10
C GLY A 4 6.15 -17.67 26.36
N GLU A 5 6.73 -17.03 25.36
CA GLU A 5 7.04 -15.62 25.42
C GLU A 5 5.73 -14.89 25.70
N SER A 6 5.69 -14.17 26.82
CA SER A 6 4.54 -13.33 27.13
C SER A 6 4.44 -12.28 26.03
N CYS A 7 3.35 -12.31 25.28
CA CYS A 7 3.03 -11.26 24.32
C CYS A 7 2.73 -9.98 25.13
N GLY A 8 3.79 -9.24 25.49
CA GLY A 8 3.67 -7.96 26.14
C GLY A 8 3.04 -6.94 25.16
N MET A 9 2.33 -5.94 25.70
CA MET A 9 1.83 -4.82 24.90
C MET A 9 3.01 -4.14 24.17
N ARG A 10 2.88 -3.93 22.86
CA ARG A 10 3.85 -3.19 22.05
C ARG A 10 3.36 -1.76 21.87
N ILE A 11 4.24 -0.78 22.06
CA ILE A 11 3.93 0.65 21.92
C ILE A 11 5.04 1.29 21.11
N VAL A 12 4.67 2.14 20.17
CA VAL A 12 5.58 3.00 19.43
C VAL A 12 5.03 4.42 19.40
N ASN A 13 5.91 5.41 19.39
CA ASN A 13 5.55 6.79 19.11
C ASN A 13 5.90 7.10 17.65
N THR A 14 4.91 7.39 16.83
CA THR A 14 5.12 7.63 15.38
C THR A 14 6.05 8.81 15.09
N LYS A 15 6.16 9.77 16.02
CA LYS A 15 7.08 10.92 15.89
C LYS A 15 8.56 10.53 16.10
N GLU A 16 8.82 9.36 16.67
CA GLU A 16 10.16 8.83 16.93
C GLU A 16 10.60 7.84 15.84
N LEU A 17 9.69 7.45 14.95
CA LEU A 17 9.99 6.55 13.86
C LEU A 17 10.66 7.29 12.70
N THR A 18 11.63 6.64 12.07
CA THR A 18 12.29 7.18 10.87
C THR A 18 11.43 6.90 9.65
N PRO A 19 10.97 7.92 8.90
CA PRO A 19 10.20 7.70 7.70
C PRO A 19 11.01 6.97 6.61
N LEU A 20 10.41 6.01 5.95
CA LEU A 20 10.89 5.43 4.72
C LEU A 20 10.55 6.39 3.57
N LYS A 21 11.57 6.86 2.83
CA LYS A 21 11.40 7.77 1.70
C LYS A 21 11.67 7.05 0.39
N TRP A 22 10.87 7.36 -0.62
CA TRP A 22 11.09 6.84 -1.97
C TRP A 22 10.82 7.89 -3.04
N ALA A 23 11.49 7.69 -4.17
CA ALA A 23 11.21 8.43 -5.40
C ALA A 23 11.46 7.53 -6.62
N SER A 24 10.62 7.66 -7.64
CA SER A 24 10.88 7.00 -8.91
C SER A 24 12.06 7.67 -9.66
N PRO A 25 12.77 6.97 -10.56
CA PRO A 25 13.96 7.49 -11.23
C PRO A 25 13.74 8.83 -11.96
N LYS A 26 12.54 9.09 -12.45
CA LYS A 26 12.17 10.36 -13.10
C LYS A 26 11.43 11.33 -12.17
N GLY A 27 11.32 11.02 -10.88
CA GLY A 27 10.68 11.86 -9.88
C GLY A 27 9.17 12.06 -10.03
N LYS A 28 8.48 11.27 -10.86
CA LYS A 28 7.01 11.33 -11.01
C LYS A 28 6.31 10.85 -9.73
N PHE A 29 6.81 9.75 -9.16
CA PHE A 29 6.29 9.17 -7.93
C PHE A 29 7.27 9.43 -6.80
N ALA A 30 6.76 9.92 -5.67
CA ALA A 30 7.54 10.12 -4.46
C ALA A 30 6.61 10.16 -3.25
N GLY A 31 7.12 9.73 -2.11
CA GLY A 31 6.41 9.74 -0.84
C GLY A 31 7.31 9.43 0.33
N GLU A 32 6.74 9.52 1.52
CA GLU A 32 7.35 9.11 2.77
C GLU A 32 6.32 8.27 3.55
N GLY A 33 6.72 7.09 4.03
CA GLY A 33 5.90 6.20 4.86
C GLY A 33 6.44 6.11 6.28
N ILE A 34 5.56 6.14 7.28
CA ILE A 34 5.87 5.73 8.64
C ILE A 34 5.19 4.39 8.85
N GLU A 35 5.99 3.33 8.79
CA GLU A 35 5.55 1.93 8.84
C GLU A 35 5.23 1.53 10.29
N ILE A 36 4.01 1.81 10.75
CA ILE A 36 3.59 1.59 12.14
C ILE A 36 3.52 0.09 12.44
N SER A 37 2.98 -0.69 11.54
CA SER A 37 2.83 -2.14 11.73
C SER A 37 4.17 -2.85 11.83
N GLU A 38 5.17 -2.48 11.01
CA GLU A 38 6.52 -3.02 11.09
C GLU A 38 7.20 -2.63 12.40
N ALA A 39 7.06 -1.37 12.82
CA ALA A 39 7.58 -0.90 14.11
C ALA A 39 6.95 -1.67 15.29
N LEU A 40 5.72 -2.14 15.15
CA LEU A 40 5.02 -3.00 16.10
C LEU A 40 5.33 -4.50 15.89
N GLY A 41 6.25 -4.84 14.98
CA GLY A 41 6.79 -6.19 14.80
C GLY A 41 6.13 -7.01 13.69
N ARG A 42 5.38 -6.36 12.78
CA ARG A 42 4.87 -7.02 11.58
C ARG A 42 6.02 -7.48 10.70
N GLN A 43 5.88 -8.69 10.16
CA GLN A 43 6.78 -9.25 9.17
C GLN A 43 6.03 -9.42 7.83
N PRO A 44 6.14 -8.47 6.88
CA PRO A 44 5.30 -8.42 5.69
C PRO A 44 5.38 -9.65 4.78
N ARG A 45 6.52 -10.36 4.82
CA ARG A 45 6.78 -11.54 3.99
C ARG A 45 6.45 -12.87 4.67
N SER A 46 6.12 -12.85 5.95
CA SER A 46 5.76 -14.07 6.67
C SER A 46 4.41 -14.61 6.22
N THR A 47 4.31 -15.91 6.11
CA THR A 47 3.03 -16.63 5.95
C THR A 47 2.46 -17.06 7.29
N ASP A 48 3.17 -16.85 8.39
CA ASP A 48 2.61 -17.01 9.74
C ASP A 48 1.78 -15.75 10.05
N LEU A 49 0.47 -15.96 10.23
CA LEU A 49 -0.48 -14.88 10.50
C LEU A 49 -0.22 -14.14 11.82
N ARG A 50 0.50 -14.75 12.76
CA ARG A 50 0.89 -14.10 14.01
C ARG A 50 1.97 -13.05 13.79
N GLU A 51 2.89 -13.32 12.86
CA GLU A 51 3.98 -12.41 12.51
C GLU A 51 3.53 -11.39 11.47
N ARG A 52 2.64 -11.82 10.54
CA ARG A 52 2.17 -10.98 9.44
C ARG A 52 1.23 -9.87 9.87
N HIS A 53 0.56 -10.00 11.02
CA HIS A 53 -0.60 -9.21 11.45
C HIS A 53 -1.78 -9.27 10.45
N PRO A 54 -3.03 -9.20 10.89
CA PRO A 54 -4.19 -9.26 10.00
C PRO A 54 -4.41 -7.97 9.19
N PHE A 55 -3.76 -6.88 9.58
CA PHE A 55 -3.83 -5.58 8.92
C PHE A 55 -2.47 -4.89 8.97
N ASP A 56 -2.33 -3.92 8.10
CA ASP A 56 -1.20 -3.00 7.99
C ASP A 56 -1.65 -1.58 8.30
N VAL A 57 -0.80 -0.81 8.95
CA VAL A 57 -1.07 0.58 9.31
C VAL A 57 0.16 1.42 9.03
N GLU A 58 -0.03 2.48 8.24
CA GLU A 58 1.02 3.46 7.97
C GLU A 58 0.49 4.90 8.01
N ILE A 59 1.39 5.85 8.15
CA ILE A 59 1.14 7.24 7.81
C ILE A 59 1.89 7.54 6.53
N LEU A 60 1.14 7.84 5.47
CA LEU A 60 1.66 8.17 4.16
C LEU A 60 1.68 9.69 3.96
N ARG A 61 2.83 10.24 3.64
CA ARG A 61 3.01 11.65 3.29
C ARG A 61 3.31 11.79 1.80
N ILE A 62 2.52 12.61 1.11
CA ILE A 62 2.64 12.87 -0.32
C ILE A 62 3.07 14.32 -0.50
N PRO A 63 4.30 14.60 -0.98
CA PRO A 63 4.77 15.95 -1.24
C PRO A 63 3.97 16.67 -2.34
N PRO A 64 3.97 18.00 -2.40
CA PRO A 64 3.33 18.79 -3.45
C PRO A 64 3.71 18.33 -4.87
N GLY A 65 2.71 18.21 -5.74
CA GLY A 65 2.88 17.79 -7.14
C GLY A 65 3.28 16.34 -7.34
N LYS A 66 3.15 15.48 -6.31
CA LYS A 66 3.52 14.06 -6.39
C LYS A 66 2.33 13.13 -6.21
N ALA A 67 2.49 11.92 -6.76
CA ALA A 67 1.74 10.74 -6.39
C ALA A 67 2.68 9.76 -5.69
N PRO A 68 2.25 9.02 -4.67
CA PRO A 68 3.12 8.08 -3.98
C PRO A 68 3.41 6.86 -4.86
N TYR A 69 2.40 6.37 -5.58
CA TYR A 69 2.44 5.13 -6.35
C TYR A 69 1.76 5.31 -7.72
N PRO A 70 2.03 4.42 -8.69
CA PRO A 70 1.26 4.34 -9.94
C PRO A 70 -0.22 4.00 -9.68
N TYR A 71 -1.09 4.29 -10.64
CA TYR A 71 -2.48 3.81 -10.65
C TYR A 71 -2.50 2.29 -10.61
N HIS A 72 -3.17 1.72 -9.61
CA HIS A 72 -3.15 0.28 -9.35
C HIS A 72 -4.39 -0.20 -8.62
N SER A 73 -4.64 -1.50 -8.70
CA SER A 73 -5.64 -2.21 -7.91
C SER A 73 -5.02 -3.43 -7.24
N HIS A 74 -5.63 -3.88 -6.17
CA HIS A 74 -5.26 -5.06 -5.41
C HIS A 74 -6.19 -6.24 -5.74
N SER A 75 -5.66 -7.46 -5.80
CA SER A 75 -6.47 -8.64 -6.13
C SER A 75 -7.32 -9.14 -4.98
N ALA A 76 -6.88 -8.92 -3.75
CA ALA A 76 -7.54 -9.42 -2.54
C ALA A 76 -7.53 -8.43 -1.38
N GLN A 77 -6.66 -7.42 -1.39
CA GLN A 77 -6.48 -6.48 -0.31
C GLN A 77 -7.53 -5.38 -0.33
N TRP A 78 -8.07 -5.05 0.84
CA TRP A 78 -8.85 -3.86 1.10
C TRP A 78 -7.95 -2.76 1.66
N GLU A 79 -8.15 -1.53 1.23
CA GLU A 79 -7.39 -0.37 1.70
C GLU A 79 -8.30 0.76 2.12
N PHE A 80 -8.12 1.21 3.36
CA PHE A 80 -8.80 2.37 3.93
C PHE A 80 -7.82 3.53 4.04
N TYR A 81 -8.26 4.71 3.66
CA TYR A 81 -7.50 5.96 3.71
C TYR A 81 -8.28 7.03 4.44
N HIS A 82 -7.59 7.80 5.29
CA HIS A 82 -8.14 8.97 5.95
C HIS A 82 -7.16 10.14 5.81
N VAL A 83 -7.63 11.27 5.30
CA VAL A 83 -6.83 12.49 5.16
C VAL A 83 -6.66 13.15 6.52
N ILE A 84 -5.45 13.07 7.08
CA ILE A 84 -5.09 13.69 8.37
C ILE A 84 -4.90 15.20 8.22
N SER A 85 -4.23 15.62 7.12
CA SER A 85 -3.96 17.02 6.82
C SER A 85 -3.66 17.23 5.34
N GLY A 86 -3.78 18.47 4.90
CA GLY A 86 -3.59 18.85 3.51
C GLY A 86 -4.81 18.53 2.64
N HIS A 87 -4.60 18.59 1.34
CA HIS A 87 -5.61 18.25 0.33
C HIS A 87 -4.92 17.66 -0.90
N GLY A 88 -5.71 17.09 -1.77
CA GLY A 88 -5.26 16.49 -3.01
C GLY A 88 -6.44 15.84 -3.74
N ALA A 89 -6.18 14.80 -4.48
CA ALA A 89 -7.22 14.06 -5.15
C ALA A 89 -6.87 12.58 -5.28
N VAL A 90 -7.89 11.77 -5.53
CA VAL A 90 -7.76 10.37 -5.88
C VAL A 90 -8.38 10.11 -7.25
N ARG A 91 -7.60 9.53 -8.14
CA ARG A 91 -8.07 8.95 -9.41
C ARG A 91 -8.62 7.55 -9.12
N HIS A 92 -9.77 7.24 -9.71
CA HIS A 92 -10.43 5.93 -9.65
C HIS A 92 -11.12 5.64 -10.99
N ASP A 93 -11.81 4.52 -11.14
CA ASP A 93 -12.38 4.08 -12.42
C ASP A 93 -13.43 5.03 -12.99
N GLU A 94 -14.16 5.76 -12.13
CA GLU A 94 -15.18 6.72 -12.54
C GLU A 94 -14.64 8.15 -12.77
N GLY A 95 -13.34 8.37 -12.52
CA GLY A 95 -12.71 9.68 -12.72
C GLY A 95 -11.76 10.10 -11.63
N THR A 96 -11.88 11.32 -11.16
CA THR A 96 -11.03 11.91 -10.12
C THR A 96 -11.90 12.65 -9.11
N THR A 97 -11.68 12.37 -7.83
CA THR A 97 -12.37 13.01 -6.72
C THR A 97 -11.38 13.82 -5.88
N ALA A 98 -11.69 15.09 -5.65
CA ALA A 98 -10.92 15.93 -4.74
C ALA A 98 -11.10 15.47 -3.29
N LEU A 99 -10.02 15.51 -2.52
CA LEU A 99 -9.96 15.11 -1.12
C LEU A 99 -9.38 16.25 -0.28
N ARG A 100 -9.88 16.39 0.94
CA ARG A 100 -9.43 17.37 1.94
C ARG A 100 -9.33 16.74 3.32
N GLU A 101 -8.75 17.43 4.23
CA GLU A 101 -8.67 17.05 5.64
C GLU A 101 -10.02 16.58 6.18
N GLY A 102 -10.04 15.43 6.85
CA GLY A 102 -11.20 14.76 7.41
C GLY A 102 -11.92 13.80 6.46
N ASP A 103 -11.64 13.83 5.14
CA ASP A 103 -12.23 12.89 4.20
C ASP A 103 -11.65 11.48 4.42
N ALA A 104 -12.48 10.47 4.24
CA ALA A 104 -12.07 9.08 4.27
C ALA A 104 -12.66 8.31 3.10
N CYS A 105 -11.92 7.34 2.59
CA CYS A 105 -12.35 6.46 1.52
C CYS A 105 -11.84 5.04 1.73
N ILE A 106 -12.46 4.09 1.07
CA ILE A 106 -12.09 2.67 1.09
C ILE A 106 -12.09 2.14 -0.33
N PHE A 107 -11.13 1.28 -0.65
CA PHE A 107 -11.04 0.57 -1.92
C PHE A 107 -11.14 -0.93 -1.65
N GLU A 108 -12.07 -1.54 -2.37
CA GLU A 108 -12.28 -2.98 -2.37
C GLU A 108 -11.29 -3.66 -3.35
N PRO A 109 -11.06 -4.98 -3.21
CA PRO A 109 -10.33 -5.73 -4.21
C PRO A 109 -10.84 -5.47 -5.63
N GLY A 110 -9.93 -5.21 -6.55
CA GLY A 110 -10.22 -4.89 -7.95
C GLY A 110 -10.42 -3.40 -8.24
N GLN A 111 -10.71 -2.56 -7.26
CA GLN A 111 -10.91 -1.13 -7.48
C GLN A 111 -9.56 -0.41 -7.66
N ALA A 112 -9.32 0.09 -8.85
CA ALA A 112 -8.08 0.81 -9.15
C ALA A 112 -8.12 2.24 -8.59
N HIS A 113 -7.00 2.67 -8.01
CA HIS A 113 -6.87 4.00 -7.43
C HIS A 113 -5.45 4.56 -7.50
N GLN A 114 -5.34 5.88 -7.39
CA GLN A 114 -4.08 6.61 -7.29
C GLN A 114 -4.31 7.94 -6.61
N PHE A 115 -3.70 8.14 -5.47
CA PHE A 115 -3.67 9.44 -4.82
C PHE A 115 -2.64 10.35 -5.49
N PHE A 116 -2.91 11.64 -5.48
CA PHE A 116 -1.92 12.65 -5.82
C PHE A 116 -2.18 13.95 -5.07
N ASN A 117 -1.12 14.65 -4.78
CA ASN A 117 -1.18 15.93 -4.10
C ASN A 117 -1.08 17.06 -5.14
N ASP A 118 -2.18 17.76 -5.38
CA ASP A 118 -2.27 18.94 -6.24
C ASP A 118 -2.18 20.26 -5.45
N GLY A 119 -1.93 20.16 -4.13
CA GLY A 119 -1.76 21.29 -3.22
C GLY A 119 -0.32 21.83 -3.18
N SER A 120 -0.12 22.80 -2.30
CA SER A 120 1.18 23.46 -2.04
C SER A 120 1.88 22.95 -0.78
N GLU A 121 1.19 22.16 0.04
CA GLU A 121 1.69 21.55 1.27
C GLU A 121 1.57 20.03 1.19
N ASP A 122 2.23 19.30 2.08
CA ASP A 122 2.13 17.86 2.12
C ASP A 122 0.69 17.40 2.40
N MET A 123 0.23 16.44 1.62
CA MET A 123 -0.99 15.67 1.94
C MET A 123 -0.60 14.48 2.80
N VAL A 124 -1.20 14.35 3.97
CA VAL A 124 -0.91 13.28 4.92
C VAL A 124 -2.11 12.38 5.08
N LEU A 125 -1.91 11.10 4.85
CA LEU A 125 -2.93 10.06 4.92
C LEU A 125 -2.61 9.08 6.06
N TYR A 126 -3.62 8.68 6.81
CA TYR A 126 -3.59 7.47 7.63
C TYR A 126 -4.15 6.33 6.79
N VAL A 127 -3.37 5.27 6.67
CA VAL A 127 -3.69 4.13 5.80
C VAL A 127 -3.83 2.88 6.63
N VAL A 128 -4.89 2.13 6.41
CA VAL A 128 -5.10 0.79 6.97
C VAL A 128 -5.44 -0.16 5.83
N ALA A 129 -4.67 -1.20 5.69
CA ALA A 129 -4.90 -2.25 4.72
C ALA A 129 -4.99 -3.61 5.42
N ASP A 130 -5.80 -4.53 4.93
CA ASP A 130 -5.73 -5.91 5.39
C ASP A 130 -4.53 -6.62 4.75
N ASN A 131 -4.17 -7.80 5.26
CA ASN A 131 -2.96 -8.51 4.86
C ASN A 131 -3.28 -9.91 4.32
N PRO A 132 -3.97 -10.05 3.16
CA PRO A 132 -4.21 -11.35 2.56
C PRO A 132 -2.89 -12.01 2.14
N ILE A 133 -2.83 -13.35 2.29
CA ILE A 133 -1.72 -14.14 1.76
C ILE A 133 -1.91 -14.31 0.27
N GLY A 134 -0.84 -14.15 -0.53
CA GLY A 134 -0.91 -14.34 -1.97
C GLY A 134 -1.49 -13.15 -2.74
N GLU A 135 -1.49 -11.97 -2.12
CA GLU A 135 -1.87 -10.71 -2.77
C GLU A 135 -1.09 -10.48 -4.07
N ALA A 136 -1.78 -9.96 -5.09
CA ALA A 136 -1.18 -9.46 -6.31
C ALA A 136 -1.80 -8.10 -6.64
N TRP A 137 -1.05 -7.24 -7.30
CA TRP A 137 -1.55 -5.91 -7.68
C TRP A 137 -1.40 -5.69 -9.18
N TYR A 138 -2.38 -5.03 -9.75
CA TYR A 138 -2.44 -4.73 -11.18
C TYR A 138 -2.24 -3.24 -11.44
N TYR A 139 -1.51 -2.89 -12.49
CA TYR A 139 -1.27 -1.52 -12.93
C TYR A 139 -1.93 -1.28 -14.29
N PRO A 140 -3.15 -0.72 -14.35
CA PRO A 140 -3.90 -0.58 -15.59
C PRO A 140 -3.17 0.23 -16.68
N ASP A 141 -2.50 1.32 -16.30
CA ASP A 141 -1.80 2.20 -17.25
C ASP A 141 -0.63 1.50 -17.98
N SER A 142 0.05 0.58 -17.33
CA SER A 142 1.20 -0.13 -17.88
C SER A 142 0.93 -1.60 -18.22
N ARG A 143 -0.27 -2.09 -17.90
CA ARG A 143 -0.71 -3.48 -18.12
C ARG A 143 0.27 -4.51 -17.55
N LYS A 144 0.74 -4.27 -16.35
CA LYS A 144 1.64 -5.17 -15.64
C LYS A 144 1.02 -5.61 -14.31
N TRP A 145 1.47 -6.75 -13.83
CA TRP A 145 1.15 -7.27 -12.52
C TRP A 145 2.36 -7.19 -11.62
N GLY A 146 2.15 -6.88 -10.35
CA GLY A 146 3.09 -7.16 -9.30
C GLY A 146 2.67 -8.44 -8.58
N VAL A 147 3.59 -9.37 -8.44
CA VAL A 147 3.37 -10.65 -7.77
C VAL A 147 4.42 -10.84 -6.67
N PRO A 148 4.02 -11.31 -5.48
CA PRO A 148 4.93 -11.46 -4.34
C PRO A 148 5.69 -12.78 -4.34
N ILE A 149 5.22 -13.79 -5.05
CA ILE A 149 5.68 -15.19 -4.97
C ILE A 149 6.17 -15.67 -6.34
N PRO A 150 7.26 -16.48 -6.41
CA PRO A 150 8.18 -16.84 -5.30
C PRO A 150 9.02 -15.66 -4.80
N GLU A 151 9.24 -14.65 -5.63
CA GLU A 151 9.93 -13.40 -5.31
C GLU A 151 9.10 -12.22 -5.82
N ARG A 152 9.14 -11.10 -5.12
CA ARG A 152 8.44 -9.88 -5.55
C ARG A 152 8.97 -9.41 -6.90
N GLN A 153 8.12 -9.44 -7.91
CA GLN A 153 8.46 -9.03 -9.27
C GLN A 153 7.28 -8.35 -9.97
N ASN A 154 7.60 -7.59 -11.00
CA ASN A 154 6.59 -7.05 -11.91
C ASN A 154 6.69 -7.81 -13.24
N ILE A 155 5.56 -8.36 -13.69
CA ILE A 155 5.45 -9.16 -14.91
C ILE A 155 4.42 -8.58 -15.87
N ARG A 156 4.51 -8.90 -17.13
CA ARG A 156 3.40 -8.79 -18.08
C ARG A 156 2.85 -10.19 -18.31
N SER A 157 1.54 -10.37 -18.07
CA SER A 157 0.89 -11.64 -18.32
C SER A 157 0.65 -11.83 -19.82
N GLU A 158 0.88 -13.04 -20.29
CA GLU A 158 0.46 -13.55 -21.60
C GLU A 158 -0.54 -14.67 -21.35
N PRO A 159 -1.74 -14.63 -21.96
CA PRO A 159 -2.67 -15.74 -21.85
C PRO A 159 -2.09 -16.98 -22.53
N LEU A 160 -2.04 -18.07 -21.80
CA LEU A 160 -1.58 -19.38 -22.28
C LEU A 160 -2.73 -20.39 -22.17
N ASP A 161 -2.69 -21.44 -22.98
CA ASP A 161 -3.52 -22.63 -22.75
C ASP A 161 -3.08 -23.34 -21.47
N TYR A 162 -4.01 -24.01 -20.79
CA TYR A 162 -3.73 -24.68 -19.52
C TYR A 162 -2.59 -25.70 -19.62
N PHE A 163 -2.49 -26.36 -20.76
CA PHE A 163 -1.48 -27.39 -21.01
C PHE A 163 -0.26 -26.90 -21.78
N ASP A 164 -0.15 -25.60 -22.06
CA ASP A 164 0.99 -25.04 -22.81
C ASP A 164 2.30 -25.29 -22.06
N GLY A 165 3.18 -26.07 -22.71
CA GLY A 165 4.48 -26.46 -22.16
C GLY A 165 4.46 -27.65 -21.19
N GLU A 166 3.31 -28.29 -20.95
CA GLU A 166 3.18 -29.45 -20.05
C GLU A 166 3.15 -30.78 -20.76
N GLU A 167 2.88 -30.85 -22.08
CA GLU A 167 2.83 -32.02 -22.89
C GLU A 167 4.06 -32.17 -23.83
#